data_89f1e45ad44fa9fe9b3dbe712c5ece00
#
_entry.id   89f1e45ad44fa9fe9b3dbe712c5ece00
#
_cell.length_a   1.000
_cell.length_b   1.000
_cell.length_c   1.000
_cell.angle_alpha   90.00
_cell.angle_beta   90.00
_cell.angle_gamma   90.00
#
_symmetry.space_group_name_H-M   'P 1'
#
loop_
_entity.id
_entity.type
_entity.pdbx_description
1 polymer ?
#
loop_
_entity_poly.entity_id
_entity_poly.type
_entity_poly.pdbx_seq_one_letter_code
_entity_poly.pdbx_strand_id
1 'polypeptide(L)'
;DGPPTKEEFQSRLNEKNVFKRHHAERMIARYERDGKLIAEYPYTIQILKIGDLTLIALAGEVVTDYALRLKRELGGDVWVAGYSNDLCSYIPSARMFKEGGYEVIDSMIYYDLPGPYKPELEERIIGKVHELARRLGVKATK
;
A
#
# COMPACT_ATOMS: atom_id res chain seq x y z
N ASP A 1 16.21 -6.55 0.73
CA ASP A 1 16.23 -5.22 1.34
C ASP A 1 15.10 -5.13 2.35
N GLY A 2 15.45 -4.87 3.60
CA GLY A 2 14.51 -4.73 4.72
C GLY A 2 14.03 -3.28 4.92
N PRO A 3 13.28 -2.99 6.00
CA PRO A 3 12.98 -1.62 6.39
C PRO A 3 14.26 -0.84 6.68
N PRO A 4 14.22 0.51 6.63
CA PRO A 4 15.36 1.35 6.98
C PRO A 4 15.91 1.01 8.37
N THR A 5 17.22 1.12 8.54
CA THR A 5 17.91 0.80 9.79
C THR A 5 17.74 1.91 10.84
N LYS A 6 18.08 1.61 12.08
CA LYS A 6 18.09 2.62 13.16
C LYS A 6 19.03 3.79 12.82
N GLU A 7 20.20 3.49 12.26
CA GLU A 7 21.22 4.48 11.89
C GLU A 7 20.72 5.42 10.79
N GLU A 8 19.95 4.90 9.83
CA GLU A 8 19.32 5.73 8.79
C GLU A 8 18.29 6.71 9.39
N PHE A 9 17.53 6.28 10.40
CA PHE A 9 16.63 7.21 11.11
C PHE A 9 17.41 8.20 11.99
N GLN A 10 18.50 7.79 12.63
CA GLN A 10 19.35 8.71 13.38
C GLN A 10 19.91 9.83 12.50
N SER A 11 20.28 9.54 11.26
CA SER A 11 20.74 10.58 10.33
C SER A 11 19.67 11.62 10.00
N ARG A 12 18.37 11.26 10.11
CA ARG A 12 17.24 12.16 9.85
C ARG A 12 16.85 13.07 11.01
N LEU A 13 17.44 12.89 12.20
CA LEU A 13 17.15 13.74 13.37
C LEU A 13 17.55 15.22 13.18
N ASN A 14 18.46 15.49 12.25
CA ASN A 14 18.90 16.86 11.92
C ASN A 14 18.21 17.45 10.69
N GLU A 15 17.18 16.79 10.17
CA GLU A 15 16.43 17.30 9.02
C GLU A 15 15.70 18.60 9.35
N LYS A 16 15.65 19.54 8.38
CA LYS A 16 14.91 20.80 8.54
C LYS A 16 13.40 20.57 8.62
N ASN A 17 12.90 19.54 7.95
CA ASN A 17 11.48 19.17 7.96
C ASN A 17 11.11 18.55 9.31
N VAL A 18 10.27 19.25 10.07
CA VAL A 18 9.84 18.83 11.41
C VAL A 18 9.10 17.49 11.40
N PHE A 19 8.30 17.20 10.36
CA PHE A 19 7.57 15.93 10.24
C PHE A 19 8.52 14.76 10.01
N LYS A 20 9.54 14.93 9.17
CA LYS A 20 10.58 13.90 8.95
C LYS A 20 11.39 13.65 10.22
N ARG A 21 11.70 14.68 10.99
CA ARG A 21 12.37 14.55 12.29
C ARG A 21 11.53 13.76 13.29
N HIS A 22 10.28 14.18 13.51
CA HIS A 22 9.38 13.48 14.44
C HIS A 22 9.11 12.02 14.02
N HIS A 23 9.01 11.76 12.71
CA HIS A 23 8.93 10.39 12.22
C HIS A 23 10.17 9.58 12.59
N ALA A 24 11.36 10.13 12.38
CA ALA A 24 12.62 9.47 12.75
C ALA A 24 12.68 9.17 14.25
N GLU A 25 12.30 10.13 15.11
CA GLU A 25 12.23 9.94 16.57
C GLU A 25 11.30 8.76 16.93
N ARG A 26 10.12 8.71 16.32
CA ARG A 26 9.16 7.60 16.56
C ARG A 26 9.68 6.26 16.08
N MET A 27 10.34 6.21 14.93
CA MET A 27 10.93 4.97 14.42
C MET A 27 12.07 4.46 15.30
N ILE A 28 12.93 5.36 15.80
CA ILE A 28 14.00 5.03 16.75
C ILE A 28 13.39 4.48 18.04
N ALA A 29 12.39 5.16 18.61
CA ALA A 29 11.71 4.72 19.82
C ALA A 29 11.05 3.33 19.66
N ARG A 30 10.44 3.06 18.50
CA ARG A 30 9.90 1.72 18.19
C ARG A 30 11.00 0.68 18.12
N TYR A 31 12.10 1.00 17.44
CA TYR A 31 13.22 0.08 17.35
C TYR A 31 13.82 -0.25 18.73
N GLU A 32 13.93 0.75 19.62
CA GLU A 32 14.42 0.58 20.99
C GLU A 32 13.49 -0.29 21.84
N ARG A 33 12.17 -0.11 21.67
CA ARG A 33 11.16 -0.89 22.39
C ARG A 33 11.06 -2.33 21.89
N ASP A 34 11.03 -2.53 20.56
CA ASP A 34 10.63 -3.80 19.92
C ASP A 34 11.82 -4.58 19.34
N GLY A 35 13.02 -3.98 19.31
CA GLY A 35 14.25 -4.55 18.74
C GLY A 35 14.27 -4.56 17.21
N LYS A 36 13.16 -4.20 16.57
CA LYS A 36 13.00 -4.19 15.10
C LYS A 36 11.89 -3.27 14.66
N LEU A 37 11.90 -2.89 13.40
CA LEU A 37 10.76 -2.26 12.73
C LEU A 37 9.93 -3.29 11.98
N ILE A 38 8.67 -2.96 11.73
CA ILE A 38 7.80 -3.81 10.91
C ILE A 38 8.37 -3.93 9.49
N ALA A 39 8.48 -5.17 9.01
CA ALA A 39 8.93 -5.47 7.65
C ALA A 39 7.77 -5.80 6.70
N GLU A 40 6.62 -6.13 7.25
CA GLU A 40 5.41 -6.47 6.51
C GLU A 40 4.19 -5.83 7.16
N TYR A 41 3.27 -5.37 6.32
CA TYR A 41 1.99 -4.83 6.75
C TYR A 41 0.86 -5.73 6.25
N PRO A 42 -0.08 -6.16 7.12
CA PRO A 42 -1.22 -6.98 6.72
C PRO A 42 -2.20 -6.14 5.90
N TYR A 43 -2.22 -6.35 4.60
CA TYR A 43 -3.06 -5.59 3.67
C TYR A 43 -4.39 -6.29 3.43
N THR A 44 -5.50 -5.62 3.76
CA THR A 44 -6.85 -6.18 3.64
C THR A 44 -7.41 -5.99 2.24
N ILE A 45 -7.87 -7.08 1.63
CA ILE A 45 -8.59 -7.09 0.35
C ILE A 45 -9.91 -7.83 0.56
N GLN A 46 -11.00 -7.21 0.16
CA GLN A 46 -12.33 -7.83 0.19
C GLN A 46 -12.99 -7.71 -1.18
N ILE A 47 -13.68 -8.77 -1.61
CA ILE A 47 -14.47 -8.76 -2.84
C ILE A 47 -15.89 -9.18 -2.49
N LEU A 48 -16.85 -8.39 -2.95
CA LEU A 48 -18.28 -8.66 -2.81
C LEU A 48 -18.91 -8.75 -4.20
N LYS A 49 -19.73 -9.78 -4.40
CA LYS A 49 -20.57 -9.88 -5.60
C LYS A 49 -22.01 -9.57 -5.24
N ILE A 50 -22.57 -8.53 -5.87
CA ILE A 50 -23.93 -8.03 -5.63
C ILE A 50 -24.67 -8.04 -6.96
N GLY A 51 -25.37 -9.15 -7.24
CA GLY A 51 -25.89 -9.41 -8.58
C GLY A 51 -24.73 -9.51 -9.59
N ASP A 52 -24.77 -8.69 -10.63
CA ASP A 52 -23.69 -8.64 -11.64
C ASP A 52 -22.51 -7.75 -11.23
N LEU A 53 -22.71 -6.83 -10.27
CA LEU A 53 -21.66 -5.95 -9.77
C LEU A 53 -20.63 -6.73 -8.96
N THR A 54 -19.37 -6.49 -9.27
CA THR A 54 -18.22 -6.94 -8.47
C THR A 54 -17.58 -5.72 -7.78
N LEU A 55 -17.76 -5.60 -6.47
CA LEU A 55 -17.13 -4.57 -5.67
C LEU A 55 -15.81 -5.10 -5.09
N ILE A 56 -14.72 -4.43 -5.43
CA ILE A 56 -13.38 -4.71 -4.91
C ILE A 56 -13.01 -3.61 -3.91
N ALA A 57 -12.94 -3.98 -2.63
CA ALA A 57 -12.61 -3.09 -1.53
C ALA A 57 -11.14 -3.29 -1.16
N LEU A 58 -10.35 -2.23 -1.29
CA LEU A 58 -8.91 -2.19 -1.04
C LEU A 58 -8.60 -1.25 0.12
N ALA A 59 -7.73 -1.68 1.00
CA ALA A 59 -7.26 -0.86 2.10
C ALA A 59 -6.37 0.29 1.62
N GLY A 60 -6.26 1.33 2.44
CA GLY A 60 -5.41 2.48 2.16
C GLY A 60 -5.93 3.38 1.04
N GLU A 61 -5.14 4.39 0.74
CA GLU A 61 -5.40 5.32 -0.36
C GLU A 61 -4.79 4.80 -1.66
N VAL A 62 -5.52 3.88 -2.32
CA VAL A 62 -5.07 3.27 -3.58
C VAL A 62 -5.12 4.27 -4.72
N VAL A 63 -4.05 4.35 -5.49
CA VAL A 63 -3.99 5.21 -6.68
C VAL A 63 -4.88 4.66 -7.80
N THR A 64 -5.31 5.54 -8.70
CA THR A 64 -6.26 5.24 -9.78
C THR A 64 -5.81 4.10 -10.70
N ASP A 65 -4.51 3.88 -10.82
CA ASP A 65 -3.92 2.81 -11.65
C ASP A 65 -4.51 1.42 -11.33
N TYR A 66 -4.77 1.14 -10.04
CA TYR A 66 -5.42 -0.12 -9.62
C TYR A 66 -6.83 -0.26 -10.18
N ALA A 67 -7.64 0.80 -10.12
CA ALA A 67 -9.00 0.77 -10.63
C ALA A 67 -9.02 0.59 -12.15
N LEU A 68 -8.16 1.30 -12.86
CA LEU A 68 -8.03 1.18 -14.32
C LEU A 68 -7.58 -0.22 -14.74
N ARG A 69 -6.58 -0.77 -14.05
CA ARG A 69 -6.05 -2.10 -14.32
C ARG A 69 -7.10 -3.19 -14.05
N LEU A 70 -7.73 -3.18 -12.88
CA LEU A 70 -8.70 -4.19 -12.49
C LEU A 70 -9.95 -4.18 -13.38
N LYS A 71 -10.44 -2.99 -13.77
CA LYS A 71 -11.55 -2.89 -14.73
C LYS A 71 -11.19 -3.46 -16.10
N ARG A 72 -9.97 -3.22 -16.57
CA ARG A 72 -9.50 -3.79 -17.84
C ARG A 72 -9.35 -5.31 -17.77
N GLU A 73 -8.82 -5.83 -16.68
CA GLU A 73 -8.47 -7.24 -16.55
C GLU A 73 -9.67 -8.15 -16.16
N LEU A 74 -10.62 -7.62 -15.38
CA LEU A 74 -11.81 -8.38 -14.96
C LEU A 74 -13.04 -8.06 -15.78
N GLY A 75 -13.06 -6.91 -16.49
CA GLY A 75 -14.20 -6.50 -17.32
C GLY A 75 -15.50 -6.31 -16.54
N GLY A 76 -16.61 -6.13 -17.28
CA GLY A 76 -17.95 -6.08 -16.70
C GLY A 76 -18.15 -4.94 -15.70
N ASP A 77 -19.08 -5.16 -14.77
CA ASP A 77 -19.44 -4.21 -13.73
C ASP A 77 -18.52 -4.33 -12.52
N VAL A 78 -17.27 -3.86 -12.68
CA VAL A 78 -16.27 -3.82 -11.61
C VAL A 78 -16.17 -2.44 -11.00
N TRP A 79 -16.39 -2.33 -9.69
CA TRP A 79 -16.13 -1.14 -8.90
C TRP A 79 -14.95 -1.39 -7.97
N VAL A 80 -14.05 -0.41 -7.89
CA VAL A 80 -12.90 -0.46 -6.99
C VAL A 80 -13.03 0.69 -6.00
N ALA A 81 -13.07 0.35 -4.72
CA ALA A 81 -13.15 1.29 -3.60
C ALA A 81 -11.83 1.24 -2.81
N GLY A 82 -11.15 2.36 -2.71
CA GLY A 82 -10.08 2.58 -1.76
C GLY A 82 -10.62 2.90 -0.36
N TYR A 83 -9.74 3.20 0.59
CA TYR A 83 -10.08 3.54 1.99
C TYR A 83 -10.99 2.52 2.67
N SER A 84 -10.91 1.27 2.25
CA SER A 84 -11.83 0.23 2.69
C SER A 84 -11.18 -0.68 3.73
N ASN A 85 -11.85 -0.83 4.88
CA ASN A 85 -11.46 -1.68 6.01
C ASN A 85 -10.22 -1.23 6.79
N ASP A 86 -9.30 -0.47 6.20
CA ASP A 86 -8.12 0.06 6.85
C ASP A 86 -7.58 1.28 6.10
N LEU A 87 -7.00 2.23 6.83
CA LEU A 87 -6.34 3.41 6.28
C LEU A 87 -4.84 3.37 6.62
N CYS A 88 -4.12 2.50 5.96
CA CYS A 88 -2.73 2.22 6.29
C CYS A 88 -1.72 3.20 5.69
N SER A 89 -1.97 3.69 4.47
CA SER A 89 -1.11 4.65 3.74
C SER A 89 -1.64 4.87 2.32
N TYR A 90 -0.89 5.64 1.51
CA TYR A 90 -0.98 5.55 0.04
C TYR A 90 -0.51 4.17 -0.44
N ILE A 91 -1.18 3.68 -1.48
CA ILE A 91 -0.84 2.41 -2.14
C ILE A 91 -0.45 2.72 -3.58
N PRO A 92 0.86 2.97 -3.84
CA PRO A 92 1.35 3.36 -5.15
C PRO A 92 1.37 2.19 -6.14
N SER A 93 1.28 2.50 -7.44
CA SER A 93 1.47 1.53 -8.51
C SER A 93 2.95 1.32 -8.82
N ALA A 94 3.28 0.22 -9.50
CA ALA A 94 4.65 -0.12 -9.89
C ALA A 94 5.34 0.97 -10.74
N ARG A 95 4.55 1.71 -11.54
CA ARG A 95 5.03 2.84 -12.34
C ARG A 95 5.57 3.95 -11.44
N MET A 96 4.84 4.28 -10.38
CA MET A 96 5.18 5.38 -9.49
C MET A 96 6.48 5.15 -8.72
N PHE A 97 6.88 3.90 -8.47
CA PHE A 97 8.20 3.62 -7.85
C PHE A 97 9.37 4.10 -8.71
N LYS A 98 9.21 4.16 -10.03
CA LYS A 98 10.23 4.69 -10.94
C LYS A 98 10.20 6.23 -11.02
N GLU A 99 9.02 6.81 -10.85
CA GLU A 99 8.82 8.25 -10.89
C GLU A 99 9.14 8.93 -9.57
N GLY A 100 9.02 8.18 -8.44
CA GLY A 100 9.13 8.73 -7.09
C GLY A 100 7.90 9.55 -6.72
N GLY A 101 8.08 10.46 -5.79
CA GLY A 101 7.04 11.41 -5.40
C GLY A 101 6.45 11.15 -4.03
N TYR A 102 5.46 11.97 -3.69
CA TYR A 102 4.86 12.03 -2.36
C TYR A 102 4.23 10.70 -1.94
N GLU A 103 3.44 10.09 -2.82
CA GLU A 103 2.67 8.88 -2.52
C GLU A 103 3.56 7.66 -2.27
N VAL A 104 4.76 7.63 -2.89
CA VAL A 104 5.70 6.50 -2.76
C VAL A 104 6.56 6.61 -1.52
N ILE A 105 7.02 7.82 -1.20
CA ILE A 105 8.09 8.04 -0.21
C ILE A 105 7.62 8.91 0.96
N ASP A 106 7.23 10.15 0.68
CA ASP A 106 7.05 11.15 1.72
C ASP A 106 5.77 10.95 2.54
N SER A 107 4.72 10.36 1.97
CA SER A 107 3.46 10.12 2.67
C SER A 107 3.59 9.14 3.85
N MET A 108 4.55 8.21 3.78
CA MET A 108 4.75 7.16 4.79
C MET A 108 4.99 7.71 6.19
N ILE A 109 5.58 8.92 6.29
CA ILE A 109 5.87 9.57 7.57
C ILE A 109 4.61 9.90 8.38
N TYR A 110 3.47 10.11 7.71
CA TYR A 110 2.20 10.45 8.35
C TYR A 110 1.45 9.24 8.89
N TYR A 111 1.80 8.05 8.40
CA TYR A 111 1.21 6.77 8.82
C TYR A 111 2.11 5.97 9.75
N ASP A 112 3.22 6.57 10.20
CA ASP A 112 4.21 5.91 11.07
C ASP A 112 4.74 4.59 10.50
N LEU A 113 4.87 4.51 9.17
CA LEU A 113 5.50 3.38 8.51
C LEU A 113 6.99 3.64 8.29
N PRO A 114 7.84 2.61 8.43
CA PRO A 114 9.30 2.82 8.44
C PRO A 114 9.88 3.27 7.10
N GLY A 115 9.24 2.92 5.99
CA GLY A 115 9.76 3.29 4.68
C GLY A 115 8.87 2.81 3.54
N PRO A 116 9.28 3.10 2.30
CA PRO A 116 8.46 2.79 1.14
C PRO A 116 8.24 1.28 0.98
N TYR A 117 7.12 0.95 0.38
CA TYR A 117 6.82 -0.40 -0.05
C TYR A 117 7.79 -0.86 -1.14
N LYS A 118 7.82 -2.16 -1.39
CA LYS A 118 8.56 -2.73 -2.51
C LYS A 118 7.79 -2.58 -3.82
N PRO A 119 8.48 -2.45 -4.96
CA PRO A 119 7.83 -2.30 -6.27
C PRO A 119 6.87 -3.43 -6.65
N GLU A 120 7.05 -4.62 -6.06
CA GLU A 120 6.18 -5.79 -6.27
C GLU A 120 4.80 -5.65 -5.61
N LEU A 121 4.55 -4.58 -4.86
CA LEU A 121 3.29 -4.34 -4.13
C LEU A 121 2.07 -4.47 -5.05
N GLU A 122 2.10 -3.82 -6.21
CA GLU A 122 0.98 -3.84 -7.15
C GLU A 122 0.67 -5.27 -7.60
N GLU A 123 1.67 -6.02 -8.04
CA GLU A 123 1.47 -7.39 -8.52
C GLU A 123 0.96 -8.33 -7.42
N ARG A 124 1.39 -8.13 -6.17
CA ARG A 124 0.87 -8.91 -5.03
C ARG A 124 -0.61 -8.61 -4.78
N ILE A 125 -1.01 -7.34 -4.81
CA ILE A 125 -2.41 -6.92 -4.60
C ILE A 125 -3.27 -7.42 -5.76
N ILE A 126 -2.89 -7.14 -7.01
CA ILE A 126 -3.62 -7.55 -8.21
C ILE A 126 -3.75 -9.07 -8.28
N GLY A 127 -2.66 -9.81 -8.04
CA GLY A 127 -2.70 -11.28 -8.02
C GLY A 127 -3.67 -11.82 -6.97
N LYS A 128 -3.72 -11.21 -5.78
CA LYS A 128 -4.66 -11.61 -4.73
C LYS A 128 -6.10 -11.26 -5.08
N VAL A 129 -6.34 -10.11 -5.71
CA VAL A 129 -7.68 -9.75 -6.23
C VAL A 129 -8.14 -10.78 -7.25
N HIS A 130 -7.31 -11.17 -8.22
CA HIS A 130 -7.65 -12.19 -9.20
C HIS A 130 -7.94 -13.56 -8.57
N GLU A 131 -7.16 -13.94 -7.55
CA GLU A 131 -7.41 -15.18 -6.79
C GLU A 131 -8.80 -15.16 -6.15
N LEU A 132 -9.16 -14.09 -5.45
CA LEU A 132 -10.44 -13.94 -4.76
C LEU A 132 -11.60 -13.83 -5.75
N ALA A 133 -11.42 -13.06 -6.84
CA ALA A 133 -12.42 -12.90 -7.90
C ALA A 133 -12.80 -14.26 -8.54
N ARG A 134 -11.80 -15.10 -8.85
CA ARG A 134 -12.02 -16.45 -9.37
C ARG A 134 -12.85 -17.33 -8.41
N ARG A 135 -12.63 -17.22 -7.10
CA ARG A 135 -13.43 -17.96 -6.09
C ARG A 135 -14.91 -17.58 -6.11
N LEU A 136 -15.22 -16.35 -6.55
CA LEU A 136 -16.59 -15.83 -6.70
C LEU A 136 -17.16 -16.03 -8.11
N GLY A 137 -16.44 -16.75 -8.98
CA GLY A 137 -16.87 -17.01 -10.36
C GLY A 137 -16.72 -15.82 -11.31
N VAL A 138 -15.99 -14.78 -10.91
CA VAL A 138 -15.63 -13.64 -11.77
C VAL A 138 -14.50 -14.07 -12.70
N LYS A 139 -14.74 -13.96 -14.01
CA LYS A 139 -13.78 -14.37 -15.05
C LYS A 139 -12.96 -13.15 -15.49
N ALA A 140 -11.67 -13.36 -15.71
CA ALA A 140 -10.85 -12.35 -16.39
C ALA A 140 -11.34 -12.17 -17.84
N THR A 141 -11.24 -10.94 -18.32
CA THR A 141 -11.45 -10.63 -19.74
C THR A 141 -10.30 -11.27 -20.55
N LYS A 142 -10.65 -11.82 -21.71
CA LYS A 142 -9.63 -12.38 -22.65
C LYS A 142 -8.88 -11.26 -23.34
#